data_272f73eddb61b02a3c39ba7d45569af3
#
_entry.id   272f73eddb61b02a3c39ba7d45569af3
#
_cell.length_a   1.000
_cell.length_b   1.000
_cell.length_c   1.000
_cell.angle_alpha   90.00
_cell.angle_beta   90.00
_cell.angle_gamma   90.00
#
_symmetry.space_group_name_H-M   'P 1'
#
loop_
_entity.id
_entity.type
_entity.pdbx_description
1 polymer ?
#
loop_
_entity_poly.entity_id
_entity_poly.type
_entity_poly.pdbx_seq_one_letter_code
_entity_poly.pdbx_strand_id
1 'polypeptide(L)'
;TGWAPGEKNDKTGISLEIWDHIFETILRLKGNMVAPGTWIFPDEPQVKDAAQRGLIVTQHHAIPLGLNVARWPKDVAYNYTSSPEFLEQAWKNAVNSYLPDQEVLWSVGLRGLSDVTYASMDPTVRNNNRALGQLISKAIAAQMRIVRSVRPQAQFVTNLWQEGARLVQQGDLKIPPEVATVWADDGYGYLQDNGQVTAGQGIYDHVAMMNGRANQLSEMVPIERSFSEIGRYIKAGATHYYLVNTSDIRPVTMSIRAVLDAVWKGLPSDTSKASSEFYQHWSADEFGDQAAAQLAELYKEYFNAPAHFGEPTHEYGDQLYHTEARRMLLTYMIDAPLYSVPSQAPKWESPRVLLPGAEPNPNRAVGKEWLAQTVTREIQQCSEAQPRWDAVWKKALEIESLVAPSRKAFYQAAVLAMIAINRESNRMLLQVAKAIQDAQTAKMAEARQEAQQALSSFDEIQRAESAAEYGKWKNWYRGDWLTNVYRTRDIVQTFAKFLSDPETRLSPPLIWDGWEAYYHIMHYEGDRSADVN
;
A
#
# COMPACT_ATOMS: atom_id res chain seq x y z
N THR A 1 9.17 -10.93 13.24
CA THR A 1 8.17 -11.97 13.04
C THR A 1 8.57 -13.25 13.77
N GLY A 2 7.64 -14.15 14.08
CA GLY A 2 7.95 -15.47 14.64
C GLY A 2 8.49 -16.50 13.63
N TRP A 3 8.76 -16.06 12.39
CA TRP A 3 9.22 -16.93 11.31
C TRP A 3 10.72 -17.26 11.37
N ALA A 4 11.52 -16.33 11.88
CA ALA A 4 12.95 -16.51 12.05
C ALA A 4 13.39 -16.14 13.48
N PRO A 5 12.92 -16.87 14.50
CA PRO A 5 13.33 -16.56 15.88
C PRO A 5 14.82 -16.88 16.05
N GLY A 6 15.61 -15.85 16.27
CA GLY A 6 17.04 -15.97 16.49
C GLY A 6 17.92 -15.79 15.26
N GLU A 7 17.37 -15.63 14.06
CA GLU A 7 18.16 -15.15 12.93
C GLU A 7 18.57 -13.69 13.14
N LYS A 8 19.83 -13.42 12.94
CA LYS A 8 20.29 -12.04 12.77
C LYS A 8 19.73 -11.57 11.43
N ASN A 9 19.05 -10.42 11.44
CA ASN A 9 18.63 -9.78 10.20
C ASN A 9 19.85 -9.71 9.28
N ASP A 10 19.70 -10.26 8.07
CA ASP A 10 20.60 -9.85 7.02
C ASP A 10 20.37 -8.35 6.73
N LYS A 11 21.19 -7.77 5.90
CA LYS A 11 21.12 -6.33 5.60
C LYS A 11 19.80 -5.89 4.95
N THR A 12 18.93 -6.82 4.55
CA THR A 12 17.64 -6.58 3.90
C THR A 12 16.47 -6.62 4.88
N GLY A 13 16.72 -7.06 6.12
CA GLY A 13 15.70 -7.20 7.15
C GLY A 13 14.73 -8.36 6.96
N ILE A 14 14.81 -9.11 5.86
CA ILE A 14 14.02 -10.31 5.57
C ILE A 14 14.99 -11.48 5.36
N SER A 15 14.83 -12.55 6.15
CA SER A 15 15.69 -13.73 6.03
C SER A 15 15.42 -14.50 4.74
N LEU A 16 16.42 -15.25 4.24
CA LEU A 16 16.25 -16.13 3.09
C LEU A 16 15.22 -17.23 3.36
N GLU A 17 15.05 -17.70 4.59
CA GLU A 17 13.99 -18.63 4.96
C GLU A 17 12.60 -18.05 4.66
N ILE A 18 12.38 -16.77 4.95
CA ILE A 18 11.11 -16.09 4.63
C ILE A 18 10.94 -15.97 3.11
N TRP A 19 12.00 -15.58 2.38
CA TRP A 19 11.98 -15.53 0.93
C TRP A 19 11.68 -16.88 0.30
N ASP A 20 12.24 -17.96 0.83
CA ASP A 20 11.93 -19.34 0.45
C ASP A 20 10.43 -19.64 0.50
N HIS A 21 9.79 -19.28 1.60
CA HIS A 21 8.35 -19.46 1.76
C HIS A 21 7.54 -18.60 0.77
N ILE A 22 8.01 -17.37 0.50
CA ILE A 22 7.37 -16.47 -0.48
C ILE A 22 7.47 -17.09 -1.88
N PHE A 23 8.66 -17.51 -2.30
CA PHE A 23 8.86 -18.11 -3.63
C PHE A 23 8.10 -19.42 -3.80
N GLU A 24 8.09 -20.29 -2.78
CA GLU A 24 7.28 -21.50 -2.76
C GLU A 24 5.78 -21.18 -2.90
N THR A 25 5.30 -20.14 -2.22
CA THR A 25 3.91 -19.68 -2.30
C THR A 25 3.58 -19.20 -3.72
N ILE A 26 4.45 -18.41 -4.34
CA ILE A 26 4.29 -17.94 -5.73
C ILE A 26 4.17 -19.16 -6.69
N LEU A 27 5.08 -20.12 -6.59
CA LEU A 27 5.09 -21.32 -7.43
C LEU A 27 3.83 -22.18 -7.23
N ARG A 28 3.39 -22.38 -5.99
CA ARG A 28 2.15 -23.11 -5.68
C ARG A 28 0.91 -22.40 -6.22
N LEU A 29 0.90 -21.11 -6.26
CA LEU A 29 -0.14 -20.28 -6.89
C LEU A 29 0.05 -20.12 -8.40
N LYS A 30 1.01 -20.86 -9.01
CA LYS A 30 1.30 -20.88 -10.45
C LYS A 30 1.83 -19.56 -11.00
N GLY A 31 2.32 -18.68 -10.13
CA GLY A 31 3.13 -17.54 -10.52
C GLY A 31 4.49 -18.00 -11.03
N ASN A 32 5.00 -17.36 -12.08
CA ASN A 32 6.28 -17.69 -12.71
C ASN A 32 7.29 -16.56 -12.64
N MET A 33 6.92 -15.43 -12.02
CA MET A 33 7.73 -14.21 -11.96
C MET A 33 7.64 -13.57 -10.57
N VAL A 34 8.71 -12.86 -10.20
CA VAL A 34 8.76 -12.08 -8.97
C VAL A 34 9.60 -10.82 -9.12
N ALA A 35 9.12 -9.71 -8.51
CA ALA A 35 9.97 -8.60 -8.10
C ALA A 35 10.31 -8.83 -6.63
N PRO A 36 11.53 -9.31 -6.30
CA PRO A 36 11.84 -9.80 -4.94
C PRO A 36 12.15 -8.67 -3.95
N GLY A 37 11.31 -7.65 -3.95
CA GLY A 37 11.34 -6.44 -3.12
C GLY A 37 11.28 -5.16 -3.95
N THR A 38 10.84 -4.06 -3.33
CA THR A 38 10.75 -2.75 -3.98
C THR A 38 12.13 -2.12 -4.16
N TRP A 39 12.97 -2.18 -3.13
CA TRP A 39 14.28 -1.52 -3.07
C TRP A 39 15.42 -2.53 -3.00
N ILE A 40 15.47 -3.44 -3.95
CA ILE A 40 16.49 -4.49 -4.01
C ILE A 40 17.72 -4.04 -4.80
N PHE A 41 18.82 -4.75 -4.55
CA PHE A 41 19.99 -4.73 -5.43
C PHE A 41 20.05 -6.04 -6.20
N PRO A 42 20.45 -6.03 -7.48
CA PRO A 42 20.53 -7.25 -8.29
C PRO A 42 21.47 -8.33 -7.74
N ASP A 43 22.45 -7.93 -6.93
CA ASP A 43 23.44 -8.82 -6.32
C ASP A 43 22.99 -9.43 -4.97
N GLU A 44 21.79 -9.10 -4.48
CA GLU A 44 21.28 -9.64 -3.22
C GLU A 44 20.94 -11.15 -3.30
N PRO A 45 21.08 -11.87 -2.16
CA PRO A 45 20.88 -13.32 -2.15
C PRO A 45 19.50 -13.78 -2.63
N GLN A 46 18.40 -13.09 -2.25
CA GLN A 46 17.05 -13.48 -2.64
C GLN A 46 16.80 -13.33 -4.15
N VAL A 47 17.51 -12.43 -4.83
CA VAL A 47 17.41 -12.28 -6.30
C VAL A 47 17.99 -13.53 -6.99
N LYS A 48 19.09 -14.06 -6.45
CA LYS A 48 19.72 -15.30 -6.93
C LYS A 48 18.88 -16.53 -6.61
N ASP A 49 18.31 -16.58 -5.40
CA ASP A 49 17.47 -17.69 -4.95
C ASP A 49 16.19 -17.78 -5.79
N ALA A 50 15.54 -16.66 -6.09
CA ALA A 50 14.38 -16.63 -7.00
C ALA A 50 14.71 -17.24 -8.37
N ALA A 51 15.86 -16.89 -8.96
CA ALA A 51 16.33 -17.43 -10.22
C ALA A 51 16.63 -18.94 -10.14
N GLN A 52 17.27 -19.41 -9.06
CA GLN A 52 17.55 -20.84 -8.84
C GLN A 52 16.28 -21.68 -8.72
N ARG A 53 15.18 -21.07 -8.26
CA ARG A 53 13.86 -21.70 -8.19
C ARG A 53 13.09 -21.66 -9.50
N GLY A 54 13.69 -21.10 -10.58
CA GLY A 54 13.07 -21.01 -11.90
C GLY A 54 12.06 -19.87 -12.02
N LEU A 55 12.08 -18.88 -11.11
CA LEU A 55 11.27 -17.69 -11.24
C LEU A 55 11.96 -16.65 -12.14
N ILE A 56 11.21 -16.08 -13.08
CA ILE A 56 11.63 -14.90 -13.82
C ILE A 56 11.75 -13.74 -12.83
N VAL A 57 12.87 -13.05 -12.83
CA VAL A 57 13.04 -11.86 -12.01
C VAL A 57 12.66 -10.62 -12.80
N THR A 58 11.90 -9.72 -12.18
CA THR A 58 11.63 -8.39 -12.72
C THR A 58 11.98 -7.32 -11.69
N GLN A 59 11.85 -6.05 -12.05
CA GLN A 59 12.14 -4.93 -11.17
C GLN A 59 10.88 -4.11 -10.89
N HIS A 60 10.80 -3.56 -9.69
CA HIS A 60 9.80 -2.56 -9.37
C HIS A 60 10.00 -1.29 -10.22
N HIS A 61 8.93 -0.60 -10.60
CA HIS A 61 9.00 0.60 -11.43
C HIS A 61 9.86 1.73 -10.85
N ALA A 62 10.03 1.75 -9.51
CA ALA A 62 10.90 2.72 -8.83
C ALA A 62 12.39 2.51 -9.08
N ILE A 63 12.80 1.28 -9.50
CA ILE A 63 14.20 0.90 -9.73
C ILE A 63 14.38 0.30 -11.15
N PRO A 64 14.15 1.07 -12.22
CA PRO A 64 14.31 0.57 -13.58
C PRO A 64 15.68 -0.09 -13.79
N LEU A 65 15.69 -1.26 -14.45
CA LEU A 65 16.88 -2.10 -14.65
C LEU A 65 17.56 -2.60 -13.35
N GLY A 66 16.93 -2.43 -12.19
CA GLY A 66 17.51 -2.77 -10.90
C GLY A 66 18.45 -1.70 -10.33
N LEU A 67 18.42 -0.47 -10.87
CA LEU A 67 19.16 0.64 -10.30
C LEU A 67 18.48 1.13 -9.01
N ASN A 68 18.92 0.59 -7.87
CA ASN A 68 18.50 1.09 -6.57
C ASN A 68 19.33 2.33 -6.17
N VAL A 69 18.62 3.43 -5.95
CA VAL A 69 19.22 4.73 -5.68
C VAL A 69 19.88 4.84 -4.29
N ALA A 70 19.66 3.89 -3.38
CA ALA A 70 20.32 3.88 -2.08
C ALA A 70 21.87 3.74 -2.19
N ARG A 71 22.39 3.20 -3.31
CA ARG A 71 23.82 3.21 -3.65
C ARG A 71 24.23 4.39 -4.53
N TRP A 72 23.35 5.35 -4.76
CA TRP A 72 23.71 6.53 -5.56
C TRP A 72 24.69 7.43 -4.79
N PRO A 73 25.78 7.91 -5.44
CA PRO A 73 26.74 8.79 -4.78
C PRO A 73 26.10 10.10 -4.34
N LYS A 74 26.33 10.50 -3.08
CA LYS A 74 25.68 11.71 -2.50
C LYS A 74 26.16 13.03 -3.14
N ASP A 75 27.33 13.03 -3.74
CA ASP A 75 27.98 14.16 -4.40
C ASP A 75 27.65 14.28 -5.89
N VAL A 76 26.87 13.34 -6.42
CA VAL A 76 26.46 13.32 -7.84
C VAL A 76 24.97 13.62 -7.95
N ALA A 77 24.62 14.64 -8.71
CA ALA A 77 23.23 14.95 -8.98
C ALA A 77 22.55 13.80 -9.75
N TYR A 78 21.39 13.35 -9.25
CA TYR A 78 20.56 12.39 -9.97
C TYR A 78 19.75 13.14 -11.05
N ASN A 79 20.36 13.32 -12.21
CA ASN A 79 19.75 14.10 -13.30
C ASN A 79 20.16 13.58 -14.66
N TYR A 80 19.18 13.05 -15.40
CA TYR A 80 19.41 12.47 -16.74
C TYR A 80 19.54 13.53 -17.84
N THR A 81 19.06 14.76 -17.60
CA THR A 81 19.20 15.87 -18.55
C THR A 81 20.61 16.43 -18.55
N SER A 82 21.20 16.63 -17.37
CA SER A 82 22.54 17.22 -17.24
C SER A 82 23.67 16.21 -17.28
N SER A 83 23.44 14.95 -16.90
CA SER A 83 24.47 13.92 -16.78
C SER A 83 23.94 12.54 -17.21
N PRO A 84 23.47 12.40 -18.48
CA PRO A 84 22.89 11.15 -18.97
C PRO A 84 23.89 9.99 -18.93
N GLU A 85 25.16 10.23 -19.23
CA GLU A 85 26.22 9.23 -19.23
C GLU A 85 26.43 8.58 -17.86
N PHE A 86 26.21 9.32 -16.80
CA PHE A 86 26.36 8.82 -15.44
C PHE A 86 25.23 7.83 -15.08
N LEU A 87 24.00 8.17 -15.40
CA LEU A 87 22.87 7.26 -15.24
C LEU A 87 22.98 6.04 -16.15
N GLU A 88 23.41 6.22 -17.40
CA GLU A 88 23.60 5.11 -18.35
C GLU A 88 24.67 4.15 -17.85
N GLN A 89 25.76 4.65 -17.27
CA GLN A 89 26.78 3.80 -16.64
C GLN A 89 26.24 3.08 -15.40
N ALA A 90 25.43 3.76 -14.58
CA ALA A 90 24.81 3.14 -13.41
C ALA A 90 23.83 2.02 -13.80
N TRP A 91 22.99 2.23 -14.84
CA TRP A 91 22.13 1.18 -15.41
C TRP A 91 22.94 0.01 -15.95
N LYS A 92 24.04 0.27 -16.65
CA LYS A 92 24.92 -0.78 -17.14
C LYS A 92 25.53 -1.60 -16.00
N ASN A 93 25.94 -0.96 -14.93
CA ASN A 93 26.45 -1.64 -13.75
C ASN A 93 25.39 -2.51 -13.10
N ALA A 94 24.16 -2.01 -12.94
CA ALA A 94 23.04 -2.77 -12.39
C ALA A 94 22.71 -4.00 -13.26
N VAL A 95 22.62 -3.83 -14.58
CA VAL A 95 22.37 -4.93 -15.53
C VAL A 95 23.46 -6.01 -15.43
N ASN A 96 24.73 -5.63 -15.31
CA ASN A 96 25.84 -6.55 -15.19
C ASN A 96 25.92 -7.27 -13.81
N SER A 97 25.17 -6.81 -12.83
CA SER A 97 25.10 -7.45 -11.50
C SER A 97 24.17 -8.67 -11.45
N TYR A 98 23.30 -8.85 -12.45
CA TYR A 98 22.51 -10.07 -12.59
C TYR A 98 23.37 -11.24 -13.11
N LEU A 99 23.04 -12.46 -12.68
CA LEU A 99 23.77 -13.66 -13.16
C LEU A 99 23.62 -13.80 -14.69
N PRO A 100 24.64 -14.27 -15.41
CA PRO A 100 24.65 -14.35 -16.87
C PRO A 100 23.49 -15.13 -17.48
N ASP A 101 23.07 -16.21 -16.85
CA ASP A 101 22.01 -17.14 -17.26
C ASP A 101 20.65 -16.86 -16.61
N GLN A 102 20.57 -15.82 -15.77
CA GLN A 102 19.34 -15.47 -15.08
C GLN A 102 18.29 -14.93 -16.05
N GLU A 103 17.10 -15.49 -16.01
CA GLU A 103 15.96 -15.00 -16.76
C GLU A 103 15.41 -13.73 -16.10
N VAL A 104 15.47 -12.62 -16.84
CA VAL A 104 15.05 -11.30 -16.36
C VAL A 104 14.10 -10.67 -17.37
N LEU A 105 12.92 -10.26 -16.89
CA LEU A 105 12.01 -9.39 -17.62
C LEU A 105 12.29 -7.94 -17.19
N TRP A 106 12.86 -7.16 -18.09
CA TRP A 106 13.44 -5.87 -17.77
C TRP A 106 12.40 -4.76 -17.67
N SER A 107 12.27 -4.19 -16.49
CA SER A 107 11.46 -2.99 -16.28
C SER A 107 12.24 -1.75 -16.71
N VAL A 108 11.69 -0.99 -17.65
CA VAL A 108 12.28 0.25 -18.19
C VAL A 108 11.41 1.46 -17.89
N GLY A 109 12.05 2.61 -17.75
CA GLY A 109 11.39 3.87 -17.40
C GLY A 109 12.36 4.84 -16.74
N LEU A 110 11.85 5.96 -16.25
CA LEU A 110 12.64 6.94 -15.52
C LEU A 110 11.84 7.45 -14.32
N ARG A 111 12.34 7.16 -13.13
CA ARG A 111 11.79 7.63 -11.84
C ARG A 111 12.79 8.52 -11.13
N GLY A 112 12.32 9.32 -10.19
CA GLY A 112 13.17 10.06 -9.27
C GLY A 112 13.64 9.19 -8.10
N LEU A 113 14.30 9.81 -7.17
CA LEU A 113 14.73 9.16 -5.93
C LEU A 113 13.51 8.78 -5.08
N SER A 114 13.55 7.64 -4.43
CA SER A 114 12.48 7.17 -3.52
C SER A 114 11.07 7.13 -4.14
N ASP A 115 10.96 6.68 -5.39
CA ASP A 115 9.70 6.52 -6.13
C ASP A 115 8.90 7.80 -6.38
N VAL A 116 9.53 8.94 -6.31
CA VAL A 116 8.90 10.20 -6.74
C VAL A 116 8.95 10.36 -8.26
N THR A 117 8.07 11.22 -8.81
CA THR A 117 8.17 11.55 -10.23
C THR A 117 9.53 12.14 -10.57
N TYR A 118 10.09 11.78 -11.72
CA TYR A 118 11.37 12.33 -12.18
C TYR A 118 11.33 13.88 -12.28
N ALA A 119 10.18 14.44 -12.62
CA ALA A 119 9.98 15.89 -12.70
C ALA A 119 10.30 16.62 -11.37
N SER A 120 10.21 15.95 -10.22
CA SER A 120 10.58 16.55 -8.93
C SER A 120 12.08 16.78 -8.79
N MET A 121 12.89 15.98 -9.51
CA MET A 121 14.36 16.01 -9.47
C MET A 121 14.97 16.94 -10.53
N ASP A 122 14.22 17.25 -11.58
CA ASP A 122 14.72 18.03 -12.71
C ASP A 122 13.84 19.25 -12.99
N PRO A 123 14.30 20.47 -12.60
CA PRO A 123 13.55 21.71 -12.84
C PRO A 123 13.24 21.99 -14.31
N THR A 124 14.04 21.45 -15.27
CA THR A 124 13.87 21.73 -16.70
C THR A 124 12.63 21.05 -17.29
N VAL A 125 12.14 19.96 -16.65
CA VAL A 125 10.95 19.22 -17.07
C VAL A 125 9.79 19.27 -16.07
N ARG A 126 9.98 19.90 -14.91
CA ARG A 126 9.03 19.88 -13.79
C ARG A 126 7.60 20.30 -14.16
N ASN A 127 7.44 21.31 -15.01
CA ASN A 127 6.14 21.82 -15.44
C ASN A 127 5.91 21.65 -16.95
N ASN A 128 6.59 20.68 -17.58
CA ASN A 128 6.52 20.45 -19.01
C ASN A 128 6.36 18.95 -19.31
N ASN A 129 5.10 18.49 -19.36
CA ASN A 129 4.77 17.08 -19.61
C ASN A 129 5.38 16.55 -20.90
N ARG A 130 5.36 17.38 -21.97
CA ARG A 130 5.93 16.98 -23.26
C ARG A 130 7.44 16.76 -23.17
N ALA A 131 8.17 17.66 -22.53
CA ALA A 131 9.61 17.50 -22.32
C ALA A 131 9.92 16.29 -21.43
N LEU A 132 9.14 16.09 -20.36
CA LEU A 132 9.25 14.93 -19.48
C LEU A 132 9.01 13.62 -20.24
N GLY A 133 7.94 13.53 -21.01
CA GLY A 133 7.63 12.33 -21.79
C GLY A 133 8.71 12.00 -22.85
N GLN A 134 9.24 13.03 -23.53
CA GLN A 134 10.36 12.86 -24.45
C GLN A 134 11.64 12.38 -23.75
N LEU A 135 11.92 12.90 -22.55
CA LEU A 135 13.08 12.49 -21.76
C LEU A 135 12.95 11.03 -21.29
N ILE A 136 11.76 10.62 -20.82
CA ILE A 136 11.48 9.23 -20.45
C ILE A 136 11.63 8.31 -21.68
N SER A 137 11.09 8.71 -22.85
CA SER A 137 11.24 7.93 -24.09
C SER A 137 12.71 7.75 -24.48
N LYS A 138 13.53 8.80 -24.33
CA LYS A 138 14.99 8.74 -24.54
C LYS A 138 15.67 7.78 -23.56
N ALA A 139 15.30 7.83 -22.27
CA ALA A 139 15.82 6.94 -21.23
C ALA A 139 15.48 5.48 -21.55
N ILE A 140 14.24 5.16 -21.90
CA ILE A 140 13.81 3.81 -22.30
C ILE A 140 14.67 3.30 -23.46
N ALA A 141 14.86 4.09 -24.52
CA ALA A 141 15.66 3.70 -25.66
C ALA A 141 17.14 3.42 -25.27
N ALA A 142 17.72 4.22 -24.37
CA ALA A 142 19.07 3.99 -23.85
C ALA A 142 19.14 2.70 -23.02
N GLN A 143 18.18 2.47 -22.13
CA GLN A 143 18.08 1.27 -21.32
C GLN A 143 17.98 0.00 -22.17
N MET A 144 17.14 0.01 -23.21
CA MET A 144 17.04 -1.11 -24.15
C MET A 144 18.37 -1.41 -24.84
N ARG A 145 19.10 -0.39 -25.31
CA ARG A 145 20.44 -0.57 -25.90
C ARG A 145 21.43 -1.18 -24.91
N ILE A 146 21.44 -0.70 -23.67
CA ILE A 146 22.32 -1.21 -22.60
C ILE A 146 22.04 -2.69 -22.36
N VAL A 147 20.79 -3.05 -22.15
CA VAL A 147 20.42 -4.45 -21.88
C VAL A 147 20.74 -5.33 -23.08
N ARG A 148 20.35 -4.94 -24.31
CA ARG A 148 20.61 -5.72 -25.53
C ARG A 148 22.08 -5.92 -25.84
N SER A 149 22.96 -5.06 -25.35
CA SER A 149 24.42 -5.24 -25.53
C SER A 149 24.98 -6.48 -24.82
N VAL A 150 24.28 -6.97 -23.78
CA VAL A 150 24.66 -8.17 -23.00
C VAL A 150 23.59 -9.27 -23.02
N ARG A 151 22.36 -8.93 -23.39
CA ARG A 151 21.18 -9.81 -23.47
C ARG A 151 20.40 -9.54 -24.78
N PRO A 152 20.87 -10.01 -25.94
CA PRO A 152 20.29 -9.65 -27.25
C PRO A 152 18.78 -9.99 -27.37
N GLN A 153 18.31 -11.03 -26.68
CA GLN A 153 16.92 -11.51 -26.70
C GLN A 153 16.07 -10.96 -25.53
N ALA A 154 16.54 -9.91 -24.84
CA ALA A 154 15.85 -9.35 -23.68
C ALA A 154 14.44 -8.88 -24.03
N GLN A 155 13.50 -9.17 -23.12
CA GLN A 155 12.13 -8.66 -23.14
C GLN A 155 12.01 -7.49 -22.16
N PHE A 156 11.11 -6.55 -22.50
CA PHE A 156 10.97 -5.30 -21.77
C PHE A 156 9.52 -5.02 -21.41
N VAL A 157 9.33 -4.44 -20.23
CA VAL A 157 8.04 -3.90 -19.77
C VAL A 157 8.23 -2.49 -19.23
N THR A 158 7.18 -1.69 -19.26
CA THR A 158 7.13 -0.41 -18.55
C THR A 158 5.84 -0.30 -17.77
N ASN A 159 5.95 -0.19 -16.44
CA ASN A 159 4.79 -0.04 -15.56
C ASN A 159 4.42 1.44 -15.48
N LEU A 160 3.21 1.77 -15.97
CA LEU A 160 2.69 3.13 -16.02
C LEU A 160 2.06 3.51 -14.67
N TRP A 161 2.90 3.86 -13.72
CA TRP A 161 2.45 4.34 -12.41
C TRP A 161 2.28 5.87 -12.42
N GLN A 162 1.21 6.37 -11.81
CA GLN A 162 0.91 7.80 -11.64
C GLN A 162 1.04 8.61 -12.95
N GLU A 163 2.06 9.50 -13.05
CA GLU A 163 2.26 10.37 -14.22
C GLU A 163 2.51 9.61 -15.51
N GLY A 164 3.01 8.38 -15.45
CA GLY A 164 3.28 7.56 -16.64
C GLY A 164 2.03 7.31 -17.46
N ALA A 165 0.93 6.92 -16.83
CA ALA A 165 -0.37 6.72 -17.49
C ALA A 165 -0.84 8.00 -18.19
N ARG A 166 -0.82 9.14 -17.49
CA ARG A 166 -1.22 10.44 -18.03
C ARG A 166 -0.36 10.86 -19.23
N LEU A 167 0.96 10.71 -19.15
CA LEU A 167 1.87 11.08 -20.24
C LEU A 167 1.64 10.26 -21.51
N VAL A 168 1.34 8.97 -21.38
CA VAL A 168 0.98 8.11 -22.52
C VAL A 168 -0.35 8.55 -23.12
N GLN A 169 -1.37 8.75 -22.30
CA GLN A 169 -2.70 9.18 -22.75
C GLN A 169 -2.69 10.54 -23.46
N GLN A 170 -1.82 11.46 -23.04
CA GLN A 170 -1.63 12.77 -23.69
C GLN A 170 -0.76 12.69 -24.95
N GLY A 171 -0.13 11.54 -25.25
CA GLY A 171 0.78 11.36 -26.36
C GLY A 171 2.16 11.98 -26.15
N ASP A 172 2.47 12.41 -24.95
CA ASP A 172 3.76 13.01 -24.57
C ASP A 172 4.85 11.96 -24.36
N LEU A 173 4.48 10.79 -23.82
CA LEU A 173 5.37 9.63 -23.66
C LEU A 173 5.10 8.61 -24.77
N LYS A 174 6.14 8.31 -25.56
CA LYS A 174 6.10 7.27 -26.59
C LYS A 174 6.85 6.03 -26.12
N ILE A 175 6.14 4.93 -26.05
CA ILE A 175 6.71 3.63 -25.68
C ILE A 175 7.05 2.86 -26.95
N PRO A 176 8.30 2.35 -27.10
CA PRO A 176 8.66 1.50 -28.23
C PRO A 176 7.76 0.26 -28.32
N PRO A 177 7.41 -0.23 -29.53
CA PRO A 177 6.50 -1.35 -29.70
C PRO A 177 7.02 -2.67 -29.12
N GLU A 178 8.32 -2.78 -28.90
CA GLU A 178 8.96 -3.96 -28.28
C GLU A 178 8.91 -3.94 -26.75
N VAL A 179 8.40 -2.88 -26.15
CA VAL A 179 8.22 -2.75 -24.70
C VAL A 179 6.74 -2.95 -24.39
N ALA A 180 6.42 -3.98 -23.62
CA ALA A 180 5.05 -4.20 -23.19
C ALA A 180 4.60 -3.06 -22.25
N THR A 181 3.52 -2.38 -22.64
CA THR A 181 2.90 -1.36 -21.80
C THR A 181 2.07 -2.02 -20.71
N VAL A 182 2.37 -1.72 -19.46
CA VAL A 182 1.69 -2.26 -18.29
C VAL A 182 0.95 -1.14 -17.59
N TRP A 183 -0.38 -1.24 -17.54
CA TRP A 183 -1.22 -0.26 -16.88
C TRP A 183 -1.34 -0.59 -15.38
N ALA A 184 -1.05 0.39 -14.55
CA ALA A 184 -1.28 0.29 -13.12
C ALA A 184 -2.71 0.71 -12.78
N ASP A 185 -3.22 0.17 -11.69
CA ASP A 185 -4.42 0.70 -11.07
C ASP A 185 -4.12 1.99 -10.27
N ASP A 186 -5.15 2.57 -9.67
CA ASP A 186 -5.05 3.77 -8.83
C ASP A 186 -4.72 3.44 -7.35
N GLY A 187 -4.43 2.18 -7.05
CA GLY A 187 -4.26 1.66 -5.71
C GLY A 187 -5.54 1.16 -5.05
N TYR A 188 -6.67 1.22 -5.75
CA TYR A 188 -7.95 0.67 -5.33
C TYR A 188 -8.49 -0.38 -6.30
N GLY A 189 -7.66 -0.85 -7.22
CA GLY A 189 -8.02 -1.85 -8.23
C GLY A 189 -8.75 -1.29 -9.45
N TYR A 190 -8.74 0.04 -9.70
CA TYR A 190 -9.27 0.66 -10.92
C TYR A 190 -8.12 0.99 -11.86
N LEU A 191 -8.02 0.27 -12.99
CA LEU A 191 -6.93 0.46 -13.93
C LEU A 191 -7.00 1.82 -14.65
N GLN A 192 -5.87 2.49 -14.75
CA GLN A 192 -5.75 3.87 -15.25
C GLN A 192 -5.55 3.96 -16.77
N ASP A 193 -6.17 3.06 -17.53
CA ASP A 193 -6.06 3.01 -19.00
C ASP A 193 -7.20 3.76 -19.72
N ASN A 194 -8.06 4.48 -18.99
CA ASN A 194 -9.26 5.15 -19.51
C ASN A 194 -10.20 4.22 -20.31
N GLY A 195 -10.26 2.94 -19.95
CA GLY A 195 -11.03 1.93 -20.66
C GLY A 195 -10.43 1.52 -22.03
N GLN A 196 -9.24 1.98 -22.36
CA GLN A 196 -8.57 1.72 -23.63
C GLN A 196 -7.42 0.75 -23.43
N VAL A 197 -7.71 -0.52 -23.65
CA VAL A 197 -6.70 -1.58 -23.61
C VAL A 197 -6.55 -2.24 -24.97
N THR A 198 -5.33 -2.61 -25.35
CA THR A 198 -5.00 -3.27 -26.61
C THR A 198 -4.23 -4.56 -26.35
N ALA A 199 -4.26 -5.48 -27.33
CA ALA A 199 -3.53 -6.75 -27.25
C ALA A 199 -2.03 -6.51 -26.98
N GLY A 200 -1.41 -7.42 -26.22
CA GLY A 200 0.00 -7.36 -25.84
C GLY A 200 0.34 -6.43 -24.66
N GLN A 201 -0.66 -5.73 -24.12
CA GLN A 201 -0.50 -4.96 -22.89
C GLN A 201 -0.63 -5.85 -21.64
N GLY A 202 -0.34 -5.30 -20.47
CA GLY A 202 -0.40 -5.98 -19.20
C GLY A 202 -0.97 -5.15 -18.06
N ILE A 203 -1.12 -5.79 -16.92
CA ILE A 203 -1.69 -5.23 -15.69
C ILE A 203 -0.63 -5.17 -14.60
N TYR A 204 -0.64 -4.08 -13.84
CA TYR A 204 -0.04 -3.95 -12.52
C TYR A 204 -1.15 -3.66 -11.51
N ASP A 205 -1.56 -4.70 -10.78
CA ASP A 205 -2.72 -4.71 -9.88
C ASP A 205 -2.29 -4.61 -8.42
N HIS A 206 -3.06 -3.88 -7.61
CA HIS A 206 -2.85 -3.78 -6.16
C HIS A 206 -4.03 -4.40 -5.43
N VAL A 207 -3.84 -5.59 -4.88
CA VAL A 207 -4.84 -6.22 -3.99
C VAL A 207 -4.82 -5.63 -2.58
N ALA A 208 -3.79 -4.84 -2.26
CA ALA A 208 -3.74 -3.98 -1.07
C ALA A 208 -3.92 -2.53 -1.52
N MET A 209 -4.89 -1.81 -0.97
CA MET A 209 -5.13 -0.40 -1.29
C MET A 209 -3.88 0.44 -1.04
N MET A 210 -3.43 1.20 -2.05
CA MET A 210 -2.14 1.88 -2.01
C MET A 210 -2.23 3.40 -2.19
N ASN A 211 -3.29 3.95 -2.70
CA ASN A 211 -3.45 5.36 -3.09
C ASN A 211 -3.00 6.38 -2.02
N GLY A 212 -1.72 6.41 -1.72
CA GLY A 212 -1.12 7.12 -0.59
C GLY A 212 -1.44 6.52 0.78
N ARG A 213 -2.14 5.37 0.82
CA ARG A 213 -2.51 4.61 2.01
C ARG A 213 -2.49 3.13 1.67
N ALA A 214 -1.61 2.39 2.29
CA ALA A 214 -1.53 0.94 2.10
C ALA A 214 -2.42 0.23 3.11
N ASN A 215 -3.18 -0.75 2.66
CA ASN A 215 -3.78 -1.71 3.58
C ASN A 215 -2.72 -2.71 3.99
N GLN A 216 -2.45 -2.75 5.27
CA GLN A 216 -1.49 -3.68 5.86
C GLN A 216 -2.14 -4.71 6.77
N LEU A 217 -3.35 -4.45 7.25
CA LEU A 217 -3.99 -5.26 8.28
C LEU A 217 -5.22 -6.01 7.77
N SER A 218 -5.75 -5.65 6.59
CA SER A 218 -6.98 -6.22 6.05
C SER A 218 -7.06 -6.20 4.53
N GLU A 219 -7.88 -7.08 3.96
CA GLU A 219 -8.26 -7.06 2.55
C GLU A 219 -9.35 -6.02 2.31
N MET A 220 -9.16 -5.17 1.29
CA MET A 220 -10.11 -4.08 1.00
C MET A 220 -10.50 -3.96 -0.47
N VAL A 221 -9.80 -4.64 -1.38
CA VAL A 221 -10.15 -4.65 -2.81
C VAL A 221 -11.11 -5.79 -3.10
N PRO A 222 -12.37 -5.51 -3.52
CA PRO A 222 -13.34 -6.56 -3.82
C PRO A 222 -12.87 -7.44 -5.00
N ILE A 223 -13.07 -8.74 -4.90
CA ILE A 223 -12.72 -9.70 -5.97
C ILE A 223 -13.49 -9.39 -7.27
N GLU A 224 -14.72 -8.90 -7.16
CA GLU A 224 -15.54 -8.45 -8.30
C GLU A 224 -14.82 -7.39 -9.14
N ARG A 225 -14.13 -6.46 -8.48
CA ARG A 225 -13.37 -5.39 -9.15
C ARG A 225 -12.17 -5.96 -9.90
N SER A 226 -11.34 -6.74 -9.21
CA SER A 226 -10.19 -7.39 -9.84
C SER A 226 -10.59 -8.30 -11.01
N PHE A 227 -11.67 -9.08 -10.85
CA PHE A 227 -12.16 -9.94 -11.93
C PHE A 227 -12.75 -9.16 -13.10
N SER A 228 -13.42 -8.05 -12.84
CA SER A 228 -13.91 -7.15 -13.90
C SER A 228 -12.75 -6.60 -14.74
N GLU A 229 -11.71 -6.11 -14.08
CA GLU A 229 -10.53 -5.56 -14.76
C GLU A 229 -9.74 -6.64 -15.51
N ILE A 230 -9.45 -7.77 -14.88
CA ILE A 230 -8.78 -8.91 -15.53
C ILE A 230 -9.59 -9.41 -16.72
N GLY A 231 -10.91 -9.55 -16.58
CA GLY A 231 -11.80 -10.01 -17.66
C GLY A 231 -11.79 -9.05 -18.86
N ARG A 232 -11.73 -7.75 -18.63
CA ARG A 232 -11.61 -6.72 -19.68
C ARG A 232 -10.29 -6.86 -20.45
N TYR A 233 -9.20 -7.13 -19.76
CA TYR A 233 -7.89 -7.34 -20.38
C TYR A 233 -7.80 -8.66 -21.15
N ILE A 234 -8.32 -9.75 -20.61
CA ILE A 234 -8.42 -11.03 -21.31
C ILE A 234 -9.20 -10.86 -22.62
N LYS A 235 -10.35 -10.19 -22.57
CA LYS A 235 -11.20 -9.91 -23.75
C LYS A 235 -10.47 -9.11 -24.83
N ALA A 236 -9.59 -8.18 -24.43
CA ALA A 236 -8.79 -7.37 -25.34
C ALA A 236 -7.53 -8.09 -25.87
N GLY A 237 -7.22 -9.30 -25.40
CA GLY A 237 -5.96 -10.00 -25.71
C GLY A 237 -4.73 -9.39 -25.03
N ALA A 238 -4.92 -8.61 -23.98
CA ALA A 238 -3.86 -7.98 -23.18
C ALA A 238 -3.41 -8.91 -22.06
N THR A 239 -2.88 -10.08 -22.43
CA THR A 239 -2.52 -11.17 -21.53
C THR A 239 -1.01 -11.41 -21.44
N HIS A 240 -0.21 -10.41 -21.83
CA HIS A 240 1.23 -10.56 -21.89
C HIS A 240 1.90 -10.52 -20.51
N TYR A 241 1.36 -9.73 -19.59
CA TYR A 241 1.98 -9.47 -18.29
C TYR A 241 0.91 -9.20 -17.22
N TYR A 242 1.06 -9.85 -16.08
CA TYR A 242 0.27 -9.56 -14.89
C TYR A 242 1.19 -9.53 -13.67
N LEU A 243 1.27 -8.40 -13.02
CA LEU A 243 1.99 -8.20 -11.76
C LEU A 243 0.98 -7.83 -10.68
N VAL A 244 1.00 -8.54 -9.56
CA VAL A 244 0.20 -8.19 -8.39
C VAL A 244 1.09 -7.65 -7.27
N ASN A 245 0.74 -6.49 -6.75
CA ASN A 245 1.32 -5.92 -5.55
C ASN A 245 0.48 -6.32 -4.34
N THR A 246 1.10 -6.96 -3.38
CA THR A 246 0.42 -7.56 -2.22
C THR A 246 0.61 -6.76 -0.95
N SER A 247 1.50 -5.75 -0.94
CA SER A 247 1.96 -5.12 0.29
C SER A 247 2.40 -6.19 1.32
N ASP A 248 1.65 -6.40 2.41
CA ASP A 248 1.85 -7.54 3.29
C ASP A 248 1.02 -8.75 2.82
N ILE A 249 1.65 -9.91 2.67
CA ILE A 249 1.01 -11.11 2.10
C ILE A 249 -0.09 -11.66 3.01
N ARG A 250 0.10 -11.62 4.32
CA ARG A 250 -0.79 -12.28 5.28
C ARG A 250 -2.24 -11.80 5.21
N PRO A 251 -2.55 -10.49 5.13
CA PRO A 251 -3.93 -10.03 5.08
C PRO A 251 -4.64 -10.36 3.77
N VAL A 252 -3.91 -10.47 2.65
CA VAL A 252 -4.47 -10.52 1.29
C VAL A 252 -4.39 -11.91 0.65
N THR A 253 -4.43 -12.97 1.47
CA THR A 253 -4.29 -14.36 0.99
C THR A 253 -5.41 -14.76 0.03
N MET A 254 -6.64 -14.33 0.27
CA MET A 254 -7.79 -14.62 -0.58
C MET A 254 -7.64 -13.91 -1.93
N SER A 255 -7.35 -12.61 -1.93
CA SER A 255 -7.20 -11.83 -3.15
C SER A 255 -6.03 -12.33 -4.01
N ILE A 256 -4.86 -12.64 -3.41
CA ILE A 256 -3.72 -13.21 -4.15
C ILE A 256 -4.13 -14.51 -4.86
N ARG A 257 -4.81 -15.42 -4.16
CA ARG A 257 -5.29 -16.67 -4.76
C ARG A 257 -6.29 -16.40 -5.87
N ALA A 258 -7.25 -15.49 -5.66
CA ALA A 258 -8.27 -15.15 -6.64
C ALA A 258 -7.66 -14.66 -7.95
N VAL A 259 -6.79 -13.65 -7.89
CA VAL A 259 -6.22 -13.05 -9.10
C VAL A 259 -5.25 -13.98 -9.82
N LEU A 260 -4.42 -14.74 -9.11
CA LEU A 260 -3.50 -15.69 -9.73
C LEU A 260 -4.23 -16.90 -10.34
N ASP A 261 -5.29 -17.38 -9.71
CA ASP A 261 -6.16 -18.39 -10.31
C ASP A 261 -6.89 -17.87 -11.57
N ALA A 262 -7.37 -16.62 -11.52
CA ALA A 262 -8.05 -15.97 -12.64
C ALA A 262 -7.13 -15.81 -13.86
N VAL A 263 -5.90 -15.34 -13.67
CA VAL A 263 -4.95 -15.16 -14.79
C VAL A 263 -4.43 -16.48 -15.32
N TRP A 264 -4.33 -17.53 -14.49
CA TRP A 264 -3.92 -18.87 -14.93
C TRP A 264 -5.01 -19.59 -15.71
N LYS A 265 -6.26 -19.60 -15.20
CA LYS A 265 -7.38 -20.36 -15.76
C LYS A 265 -8.15 -19.58 -16.83
N GLY A 266 -8.02 -18.26 -16.86
CA GLY A 266 -8.91 -17.33 -17.54
C GLY A 266 -10.19 -17.11 -16.74
N LEU A 267 -10.99 -16.14 -17.19
CA LEU A 267 -12.29 -15.82 -16.60
C LEU A 267 -13.41 -16.00 -17.62
N PRO A 268 -14.61 -16.46 -17.20
CA PRO A 268 -15.78 -16.44 -18.05
C PRO A 268 -16.22 -15.00 -18.34
N SER A 269 -17.06 -14.81 -19.35
CA SER A 269 -17.57 -13.48 -19.70
C SER A 269 -18.39 -12.82 -18.59
N ASP A 270 -19.05 -13.61 -17.75
CA ASP A 270 -19.76 -13.14 -16.56
C ASP A 270 -18.80 -13.18 -15.36
N THR A 271 -18.07 -12.09 -15.18
CA THR A 271 -17.10 -11.96 -14.09
C THR A 271 -17.74 -11.80 -12.72
N SER A 272 -18.99 -11.31 -12.64
CA SER A 272 -19.74 -11.21 -11.39
C SER A 272 -20.17 -12.60 -10.88
N LYS A 273 -20.57 -13.49 -11.79
CA LYS A 273 -20.81 -14.88 -11.44
C LYS A 273 -19.52 -15.58 -11.00
N ALA A 274 -18.43 -15.33 -11.73
CA ALA A 274 -17.12 -15.91 -11.40
C ALA A 274 -16.64 -15.52 -10.01
N SER A 275 -16.78 -14.26 -9.60
CA SER A 275 -16.40 -13.81 -8.26
C SER A 275 -17.29 -14.44 -7.18
N SER A 276 -18.59 -14.57 -7.43
CA SER A 276 -19.50 -15.25 -6.49
C SER A 276 -19.16 -16.74 -6.32
N GLU A 277 -18.82 -17.44 -7.41
CA GLU A 277 -18.35 -18.82 -7.39
C GLU A 277 -16.99 -18.94 -6.67
N PHE A 278 -16.10 -17.97 -6.86
CA PHE A 278 -14.82 -17.93 -6.15
C PHE A 278 -15.02 -17.83 -4.64
N TYR A 279 -15.84 -16.90 -4.15
CA TYR A 279 -16.12 -16.79 -2.71
C TYR A 279 -16.69 -18.10 -2.13
N GLN A 280 -17.56 -18.77 -2.87
CA GLN A 280 -18.13 -20.06 -2.44
C GLN A 280 -17.04 -21.13 -2.33
N HIS A 281 -16.19 -21.28 -3.36
CA HIS A 281 -15.12 -22.27 -3.38
C HIS A 281 -14.04 -21.97 -2.32
N TRP A 282 -13.59 -20.71 -2.24
CA TRP A 282 -12.64 -20.27 -1.22
C TRP A 282 -13.16 -20.61 0.20
N SER A 283 -14.42 -20.29 0.46
CA SER A 283 -15.02 -20.51 1.78
C SER A 283 -15.12 -21.99 2.11
N ALA A 284 -15.47 -22.85 1.13
CA ALA A 284 -15.50 -24.29 1.31
C ALA A 284 -14.10 -24.88 1.56
N ASP A 285 -13.13 -24.52 0.71
CA ASP A 285 -11.75 -25.02 0.76
C ASP A 285 -11.08 -24.63 2.10
N GLU A 286 -11.28 -23.39 2.54
CA GLU A 286 -10.54 -22.85 3.66
C GLU A 286 -11.25 -23.01 5.01
N PHE A 287 -12.57 -23.08 5.04
CA PHE A 287 -13.33 -23.07 6.30
C PHE A 287 -14.30 -24.25 6.45
N GLY A 288 -14.54 -25.00 5.37
CA GLY A 288 -15.41 -26.18 5.32
C GLY A 288 -16.80 -25.90 4.73
N ASP A 289 -17.41 -26.95 4.18
CA ASP A 289 -18.67 -26.87 3.43
C ASP A 289 -19.83 -26.27 4.24
N GLN A 290 -19.87 -26.52 5.56
CA GLN A 290 -20.96 -26.02 6.41
C GLN A 290 -20.97 -24.49 6.52
N ALA A 291 -19.82 -23.85 6.47
CA ALA A 291 -19.69 -22.40 6.55
C ALA A 291 -19.74 -21.71 5.18
N ALA A 292 -19.52 -22.45 4.10
CA ALA A 292 -19.19 -21.91 2.79
C ALA A 292 -20.21 -20.89 2.26
N ALA A 293 -21.49 -21.24 2.24
CA ALA A 293 -22.51 -20.35 1.69
C ALA A 293 -22.67 -19.05 2.49
N GLN A 294 -22.64 -19.14 3.81
CA GLN A 294 -22.79 -17.96 4.67
C GLN A 294 -21.53 -17.07 4.62
N LEU A 295 -20.34 -17.66 4.50
CA LEU A 295 -19.09 -16.92 4.34
C LEU A 295 -19.00 -16.24 2.98
N ALA A 296 -19.44 -16.87 1.91
CA ALA A 296 -19.48 -16.23 0.59
C ALA A 296 -20.34 -14.96 0.59
N GLU A 297 -21.49 -14.98 1.27
CA GLU A 297 -22.30 -13.78 1.45
C GLU A 297 -21.67 -12.78 2.43
N LEU A 298 -21.01 -13.26 3.49
CA LEU A 298 -20.30 -12.40 4.43
C LEU A 298 -19.19 -11.58 3.73
N TYR A 299 -18.44 -12.18 2.81
CA TYR A 299 -17.39 -11.45 2.06
C TYR A 299 -17.97 -10.32 1.22
N LYS A 300 -19.12 -10.53 0.56
CA LYS A 300 -19.80 -9.46 -0.19
C LYS A 300 -20.24 -8.33 0.74
N GLU A 301 -20.82 -8.67 1.88
CA GLU A 301 -21.24 -7.70 2.89
C GLU A 301 -20.03 -6.96 3.48
N TYR A 302 -18.91 -7.65 3.70
CA TYR A 302 -17.65 -7.08 4.18
C TYR A 302 -17.14 -5.99 3.24
N PHE A 303 -17.04 -6.26 1.94
CA PHE A 303 -16.54 -5.29 0.97
C PHE A 303 -17.54 -4.13 0.73
N ASN A 304 -18.82 -4.29 1.08
CA ASN A 304 -19.82 -3.24 1.02
C ASN A 304 -20.00 -2.45 2.34
N ALA A 305 -19.31 -2.86 3.41
CA ALA A 305 -19.45 -2.22 4.71
C ALA A 305 -18.76 -0.85 4.83
N PRO A 306 -17.56 -0.62 4.22
CA PRO A 306 -16.84 0.62 4.37
C PRO A 306 -17.63 1.87 3.96
N ALA A 307 -17.21 3.02 4.49
CA ALA A 307 -17.52 4.32 3.91
C ALA A 307 -16.76 4.50 2.59
N HIS A 308 -17.16 5.47 1.80
CA HIS A 308 -16.59 5.79 0.50
C HIS A 308 -16.16 7.25 0.43
N PHE A 309 -15.13 7.54 -0.37
CA PHE A 309 -14.67 8.91 -0.62
C PHE A 309 -14.07 9.04 -2.04
N GLY A 310 -14.01 10.27 -2.53
CA GLY A 310 -13.35 10.55 -3.82
C GLY A 310 -14.13 10.09 -5.07
N GLU A 311 -13.46 10.24 -6.22
CA GLU A 311 -13.96 9.84 -7.54
C GLU A 311 -12.82 9.14 -8.33
N PRO A 312 -12.97 7.88 -8.76
CA PRO A 312 -14.10 7.00 -8.43
C PRO A 312 -14.22 6.79 -6.93
N THR A 313 -15.39 6.37 -6.47
CA THR A 313 -15.63 6.24 -5.03
C THR A 313 -14.76 5.13 -4.45
N HIS A 314 -13.83 5.53 -3.58
CA HIS A 314 -12.90 4.64 -2.88
C HIS A 314 -13.42 4.29 -1.49
N GLU A 315 -13.12 3.09 -1.05
CA GLU A 315 -13.52 2.61 0.27
C GLU A 315 -12.50 3.05 1.36
N TYR A 316 -13.00 3.31 2.57
CA TYR A 316 -12.14 3.39 3.74
C TYR A 316 -11.61 2.01 4.13
N GLY A 317 -10.37 1.96 4.54
CA GLY A 317 -9.71 0.77 5.06
C GLY A 317 -8.74 1.10 6.19
N ASP A 318 -8.14 0.08 6.79
CA ASP A 318 -7.37 0.16 8.03
C ASP A 318 -6.48 1.41 8.18
N GLN A 319 -5.50 1.64 7.30
CA GLN A 319 -4.60 2.78 7.40
C GLN A 319 -5.32 4.13 7.23
N LEU A 320 -6.31 4.22 6.35
CA LEU A 320 -6.97 5.50 6.08
C LEU A 320 -7.72 6.03 7.30
N TYR A 321 -8.43 5.17 8.03
CA TYR A 321 -9.11 5.56 9.26
C TYR A 321 -8.15 6.21 10.26
N HIS A 322 -7.01 5.57 10.48
CA HIS A 322 -6.00 6.03 11.44
C HIS A 322 -5.30 7.31 10.97
N THR A 323 -5.03 7.41 9.68
CA THR A 323 -4.42 8.61 9.11
C THR A 323 -5.33 9.83 9.23
N GLU A 324 -6.62 9.70 8.88
CA GLU A 324 -7.58 10.80 8.98
C GLU A 324 -7.80 11.22 10.43
N ALA A 325 -7.89 10.26 11.37
CA ALA A 325 -7.98 10.57 12.79
C ALA A 325 -6.78 11.39 13.27
N ARG A 326 -5.55 10.95 12.96
CA ARG A 326 -4.33 11.67 13.31
C ARG A 326 -4.30 13.06 12.72
N ARG A 327 -4.65 13.22 11.44
CA ARG A 327 -4.69 14.54 10.77
C ARG A 327 -5.64 15.51 11.46
N MET A 328 -6.86 15.07 11.75
CA MET A 328 -7.86 15.92 12.43
C MET A 328 -7.40 16.32 13.81
N LEU A 329 -6.91 15.36 14.61
CA LEU A 329 -6.44 15.63 15.98
C LEU A 329 -5.26 16.57 16.03
N LEU A 330 -4.25 16.33 15.19
CA LEU A 330 -3.07 17.18 15.11
C LEU A 330 -3.43 18.60 14.65
N THR A 331 -4.30 18.72 13.63
CA THR A 331 -4.77 20.02 13.16
C THR A 331 -5.54 20.76 14.27
N TYR A 332 -6.46 20.07 14.96
CA TYR A 332 -7.22 20.66 16.05
C TYR A 332 -6.32 21.16 17.20
N MET A 333 -5.42 20.31 17.68
CA MET A 333 -4.56 20.63 18.83
C MET A 333 -3.57 21.74 18.51
N ILE A 334 -3.04 21.79 17.30
CA ILE A 334 -2.06 22.80 16.88
C ILE A 334 -2.73 24.15 16.60
N ASP A 335 -3.93 24.15 16.04
CA ASP A 335 -4.70 25.36 15.80
C ASP A 335 -5.48 25.83 17.04
N ALA A 336 -5.51 25.03 18.11
CA ALA A 336 -6.13 25.43 19.37
C ALA A 336 -5.35 26.61 20.00
N PRO A 337 -6.05 27.63 20.56
CA PRO A 337 -5.41 28.85 21.05
C PRO A 337 -4.35 28.65 22.14
N LEU A 338 -4.45 27.53 22.85
CA LEU A 338 -3.57 27.18 23.98
C LEU A 338 -2.45 26.20 23.58
N TYR A 339 -2.44 25.71 22.35
CA TYR A 339 -1.40 24.79 21.89
C TYR A 339 -0.31 25.55 21.12
N SER A 340 0.95 25.38 21.55
CA SER A 340 2.12 25.85 20.83
C SER A 340 3.04 24.69 20.48
N VAL A 341 3.49 24.63 19.24
CA VAL A 341 4.54 23.70 18.84
C VAL A 341 5.79 24.02 19.64
N PRO A 342 6.51 23.03 20.22
CA PRO A 342 7.76 23.28 20.93
C PRO A 342 8.73 24.11 20.06
N SER A 343 9.32 25.15 20.63
CA SER A 343 10.22 26.06 19.91
C SER A 343 11.50 25.41 19.37
N GLN A 344 11.76 24.17 19.77
CA GLN A 344 12.90 23.35 19.35
C GLN A 344 12.55 22.34 18.24
N ALA A 345 11.29 22.27 17.80
CA ALA A 345 10.93 21.45 16.66
C ALA A 345 11.67 21.92 15.39
N PRO A 346 12.33 21.03 14.64
CA PRO A 346 12.92 21.41 13.37
C PRO A 346 11.92 22.11 12.46
N LYS A 347 12.38 23.04 11.61
CA LYS A 347 11.47 23.85 10.75
C LYS A 347 10.55 23.03 9.84
N TRP A 348 10.92 21.79 9.52
CA TRP A 348 10.13 20.84 8.73
C TRP A 348 9.09 20.09 9.58
N GLU A 349 9.14 20.13 10.90
CA GLU A 349 8.11 19.63 11.83
C GLU A 349 6.93 20.60 12.01
N SER A 350 6.81 21.58 11.14
CA SER A 350 5.65 22.47 11.18
C SER A 350 4.36 21.68 10.88
N PRO A 351 3.20 22.07 11.44
CA PRO A 351 1.92 21.39 11.22
C PRO A 351 1.58 21.16 9.75
N ARG A 352 2.11 21.99 8.86
CA ARG A 352 1.90 21.90 7.41
C ARG A 352 2.57 20.70 6.76
N VAL A 353 3.62 20.17 7.37
CA VAL A 353 4.38 19.00 6.92
C VAL A 353 3.74 17.69 7.41
N LEU A 354 2.92 17.78 8.48
CA LEU A 354 2.35 16.62 9.17
C LEU A 354 1.17 15.95 8.44
N LEU A 355 0.80 16.44 7.26
CA LEU A 355 -0.34 15.92 6.54
C LEU A 355 0.08 14.88 5.50
N PRO A 356 -0.38 13.64 5.66
CA PRO A 356 -0.07 12.57 4.72
C PRO A 356 -0.51 12.92 3.29
N GLY A 357 0.33 12.59 2.31
CA GLY A 357 0.08 12.90 0.91
C GLY A 357 0.11 14.41 0.61
N ALA A 358 0.49 15.25 1.58
CA ALA A 358 0.97 16.56 1.28
C ALA A 358 2.42 16.43 0.82
N GLU A 359 2.64 16.42 -0.50
CA GLU A 359 3.78 17.15 -1.00
C GLU A 359 3.85 18.45 -0.17
N PRO A 360 5.02 18.97 0.19
CA PRO A 360 5.13 20.26 0.83
C PRO A 360 4.59 21.33 -0.13
N ASN A 361 3.28 21.36 -0.28
CA ASN A 361 2.57 22.37 -1.02
C ASN A 361 2.17 23.45 0.00
N PRO A 362 2.88 24.59 0.02
CA PRO A 362 2.58 25.67 0.95
C PRO A 362 1.15 26.22 0.77
N ASN A 363 0.45 25.84 -0.30
CA ASN A 363 -0.91 26.26 -0.60
C ASN A 363 -1.98 25.21 -0.20
N ARG A 364 -1.60 24.07 0.34
CA ARG A 364 -2.60 23.14 0.88
C ARG A 364 -3.11 23.70 2.20
N ALA A 365 -4.31 24.24 2.16
CA ALA A 365 -5.01 24.75 3.32
C ALA A 365 -5.20 23.61 4.33
N VAL A 366 -4.36 23.60 5.34
CA VAL A 366 -4.61 23.00 6.61
C VAL A 366 -5.05 24.12 7.51
N GLY A 367 -6.30 24.22 7.78
CA GLY A 367 -6.82 25.26 8.59
C GLY A 367 -8.15 24.84 9.19
N LYS A 368 -8.69 25.72 9.95
CA LYS A 368 -10.00 25.53 10.61
C LYS A 368 -11.10 25.14 9.61
N GLU A 369 -11.07 25.68 8.39
CA GLU A 369 -12.05 25.35 7.35
C GLU A 369 -11.93 23.90 6.88
N TRP A 370 -10.71 23.44 6.56
CA TRP A 370 -10.47 22.05 6.21
C TRP A 370 -10.89 21.11 7.34
N LEU A 371 -10.55 21.43 8.58
CA LEU A 371 -10.91 20.62 9.74
C LEU A 371 -12.42 20.53 9.90
N ALA A 372 -13.15 21.64 9.80
CA ALA A 372 -14.61 21.67 9.93
C ALA A 372 -15.30 20.83 8.83
N GLN A 373 -14.85 20.96 7.59
CA GLN A 373 -15.36 20.17 6.46
C GLN A 373 -15.06 18.68 6.65
N THR A 374 -13.84 18.33 7.06
CA THR A 374 -13.43 16.96 7.29
C THR A 374 -14.21 16.34 8.44
N VAL A 375 -14.30 17.00 9.58
CA VAL A 375 -15.08 16.53 10.74
C VAL A 375 -16.53 16.24 10.35
N THR A 376 -17.18 17.14 9.60
CA THR A 376 -18.56 16.95 9.14
C THR A 376 -18.68 15.73 8.24
N ARG A 377 -17.75 15.58 7.29
CA ARG A 377 -17.72 14.44 6.36
C ARG A 377 -17.53 13.12 7.12
N GLU A 378 -16.57 13.07 8.05
CA GLU A 378 -16.27 11.82 8.77
C GLU A 378 -17.41 11.41 9.70
N ILE A 379 -18.08 12.36 10.35
CA ILE A 379 -19.29 12.05 11.14
C ILE A 379 -20.36 11.43 10.25
N GLN A 380 -20.65 12.02 9.09
CA GLN A 380 -21.66 11.49 8.19
C GLN A 380 -21.27 10.09 7.70
N GLN A 381 -20.14 9.95 7.06
CA GLN A 381 -19.73 8.70 6.39
C GLN A 381 -19.52 7.55 7.35
N CYS A 382 -18.85 7.79 8.48
CA CYS A 382 -18.61 6.75 9.48
C CYS A 382 -19.91 6.38 10.22
N SER A 383 -20.86 7.32 10.43
CA SER A 383 -22.17 6.99 11.00
C SER A 383 -23.01 6.12 10.06
N GLU A 384 -22.93 6.33 8.76
CA GLU A 384 -23.61 5.50 7.77
C GLU A 384 -22.98 4.11 7.63
N ALA A 385 -21.67 4.01 7.77
CA ALA A 385 -20.94 2.74 7.66
C ALA A 385 -21.04 1.88 8.93
N GLN A 386 -21.09 2.47 10.13
CA GLN A 386 -21.03 1.73 11.39
C GLN A 386 -22.07 0.62 11.52
N PRO A 387 -23.37 0.84 11.19
CA PRO A 387 -24.37 -0.23 11.24
C PRO A 387 -24.08 -1.41 10.30
N ARG A 388 -23.48 -1.14 9.12
CA ARG A 388 -23.07 -2.20 8.19
C ARG A 388 -21.94 -3.04 8.79
N TRP A 389 -20.93 -2.39 9.36
CA TRP A 389 -19.84 -3.06 10.07
C TRP A 389 -20.33 -3.89 11.26
N ASP A 390 -21.28 -3.36 12.04
CA ASP A 390 -21.86 -4.09 13.19
C ASP A 390 -22.65 -5.32 12.73
N ALA A 391 -23.36 -5.24 11.61
CA ALA A 391 -24.09 -6.36 11.00
C ALA A 391 -23.12 -7.46 10.51
N VAL A 392 -22.05 -7.07 9.80
CA VAL A 392 -20.99 -7.98 9.32
C VAL A 392 -20.32 -8.68 10.49
N TRP A 393 -19.97 -7.94 11.54
CA TRP A 393 -19.37 -8.50 12.76
C TRP A 393 -20.27 -9.54 13.43
N LYS A 394 -21.55 -9.21 13.63
CA LYS A 394 -22.52 -10.13 14.22
C LYS A 394 -22.63 -11.42 13.42
N LYS A 395 -22.78 -11.31 12.10
CA LYS A 395 -22.89 -12.46 11.20
C LYS A 395 -21.62 -13.32 11.22
N ALA A 396 -20.44 -12.69 11.26
CA ALA A 396 -19.17 -13.41 11.37
C ALA A 396 -19.06 -14.25 12.64
N LEU A 397 -19.51 -13.71 13.78
CA LEU A 397 -19.55 -14.47 15.03
C LEU A 397 -20.52 -15.66 14.98
N GLU A 398 -21.67 -15.51 14.32
CA GLU A 398 -22.64 -16.61 14.15
C GLU A 398 -22.06 -17.74 13.29
N ILE A 399 -21.31 -17.40 12.23
CA ILE A 399 -20.67 -18.35 11.30
C ILE A 399 -19.54 -19.13 11.97
N GLU A 400 -18.85 -18.57 12.98
CA GLU A 400 -17.70 -19.21 13.63
C GLU A 400 -18.00 -20.65 14.12
N SER A 401 -19.23 -20.92 14.55
CA SER A 401 -19.67 -22.24 14.99
C SER A 401 -19.69 -23.29 13.87
N LEU A 402 -19.83 -22.86 12.61
CA LEU A 402 -19.90 -23.69 11.42
C LEU A 402 -18.51 -23.98 10.82
N VAL A 403 -17.49 -23.24 11.22
CA VAL A 403 -16.13 -23.37 10.73
C VAL A 403 -15.49 -24.68 11.22
N ALA A 404 -14.85 -25.38 10.30
CA ALA A 404 -14.13 -26.63 10.63
C ALA A 404 -13.13 -26.39 11.77
N PRO A 405 -13.07 -27.25 12.81
CA PRO A 405 -12.27 -27.03 14.01
C PRO A 405 -10.79 -26.76 13.73
N SER A 406 -10.19 -27.42 12.73
CA SER A 406 -8.80 -27.23 12.32
C SER A 406 -8.55 -25.86 11.65
N ARG A 407 -9.58 -25.14 11.24
CA ARG A 407 -9.50 -23.87 10.54
C ARG A 407 -9.88 -22.66 11.39
N LYS A 408 -10.30 -22.87 12.64
CA LYS A 408 -10.73 -21.78 13.54
C LYS A 408 -9.67 -20.73 13.78
N ALA A 409 -8.41 -21.12 13.95
CA ALA A 409 -7.31 -20.15 14.11
C ALA A 409 -7.11 -19.27 12.85
N PHE A 410 -7.27 -19.87 11.66
CA PHE A 410 -7.22 -19.12 10.41
C PHE A 410 -8.45 -18.23 10.24
N TYR A 411 -9.64 -18.72 10.62
CA TYR A 411 -10.87 -17.92 10.62
C TYR A 411 -10.75 -16.68 11.53
N GLN A 412 -10.21 -16.87 12.73
CA GLN A 412 -9.94 -15.78 13.66
C GLN A 412 -9.01 -14.72 13.03
N ALA A 413 -7.99 -15.14 12.29
CA ALA A 413 -7.03 -14.22 11.67
C ALA A 413 -7.52 -13.60 10.36
N ALA A 414 -8.12 -14.41 9.47
CA ALA A 414 -8.45 -14.00 8.12
C ALA A 414 -9.87 -13.42 7.96
N VAL A 415 -10.71 -13.54 8.99
CA VAL A 415 -12.10 -13.04 8.96
C VAL A 415 -12.36 -12.14 10.16
N LEU A 416 -12.35 -12.69 11.38
CA LEU A 416 -12.78 -11.94 12.56
C LEU A 416 -11.86 -10.75 12.86
N ALA A 417 -10.54 -10.92 12.80
CA ALA A 417 -9.62 -9.83 13.08
C ALA A 417 -9.72 -8.71 12.05
N MET A 418 -9.83 -9.02 10.76
CA MET A 418 -9.97 -8.00 9.72
C MET A 418 -11.26 -7.20 9.85
N ILE A 419 -12.38 -7.88 10.18
CA ILE A 419 -13.67 -7.21 10.42
C ILE A 419 -13.55 -6.32 11.67
N ALA A 420 -13.00 -6.83 12.76
CA ALA A 420 -12.85 -6.09 14.02
C ALA A 420 -11.98 -4.85 13.84
N ILE A 421 -10.83 -4.98 13.15
CA ILE A 421 -9.93 -3.85 12.87
C ILE A 421 -10.67 -2.74 12.12
N ASN A 422 -11.34 -3.05 11.01
CA ASN A 422 -12.04 -2.04 10.22
C ASN A 422 -13.25 -1.46 10.97
N ARG A 423 -14.05 -2.30 11.61
CA ARG A 423 -15.22 -1.89 12.40
C ARG A 423 -14.85 -0.92 13.52
N GLU A 424 -13.83 -1.26 14.28
CA GLU A 424 -13.40 -0.44 15.41
C GLU A 424 -12.61 0.80 14.96
N SER A 425 -11.87 0.72 13.85
CA SER A 425 -11.24 1.89 13.24
C SER A 425 -12.27 2.89 12.73
N ASN A 426 -13.37 2.41 12.10
CA ASN A 426 -14.49 3.27 11.72
C ASN A 426 -15.15 3.93 12.95
N ARG A 427 -15.38 3.16 14.02
CA ARG A 427 -15.94 3.68 15.28
C ARG A 427 -15.03 4.70 15.92
N MET A 428 -13.73 4.43 16.00
CA MET A 428 -12.71 5.33 16.53
C MET A 428 -12.72 6.66 15.75
N LEU A 429 -12.70 6.63 14.41
CA LEU A 429 -12.70 7.83 13.57
C LEU A 429 -13.97 8.65 13.80
N LEU A 430 -15.14 8.00 13.87
CA LEU A 430 -16.43 8.64 14.17
C LEU A 430 -16.39 9.37 15.52
N GLN A 431 -15.89 8.70 16.56
CA GLN A 431 -15.84 9.26 17.90
C GLN A 431 -14.83 10.41 18.01
N VAL A 432 -13.68 10.30 17.34
CA VAL A 432 -12.70 11.39 17.23
C VAL A 432 -13.32 12.61 16.54
N ALA A 433 -14.02 12.43 15.44
CA ALA A 433 -14.66 13.51 14.72
C ALA A 433 -15.75 14.20 15.56
N LYS A 434 -16.58 13.45 16.28
CA LYS A 434 -17.57 13.98 17.22
C LYS A 434 -16.91 14.73 18.38
N ALA A 435 -15.86 14.16 18.97
CA ALA A 435 -15.15 14.80 20.06
C ALA A 435 -14.56 16.18 19.64
N ILE A 436 -14.02 16.29 18.43
CA ILE A 436 -13.54 17.54 17.89
C ILE A 436 -14.70 18.53 17.67
N GLN A 437 -15.84 18.09 17.11
CA GLN A 437 -17.01 18.93 16.89
C GLN A 437 -17.57 19.49 18.22
N ASP A 438 -17.69 18.65 19.23
CA ASP A 438 -18.18 19.04 20.55
C ASP A 438 -17.20 19.99 21.24
N ALA A 439 -15.89 19.75 21.14
CA ALA A 439 -14.88 20.66 21.66
C ALA A 439 -14.91 22.02 20.96
N GLN A 440 -15.10 22.06 19.64
CA GLN A 440 -15.25 23.32 18.88
C GLN A 440 -16.49 24.12 19.29
N THR A 441 -17.53 23.45 19.78
CA THR A 441 -18.79 24.06 20.25
C THR A 441 -18.84 24.23 21.77
N ALA A 442 -17.69 24.10 22.46
CA ALA A 442 -17.53 24.24 23.90
C ALA A 442 -18.31 23.20 24.75
N LYS A 443 -18.72 22.08 24.17
CA LYS A 443 -19.34 20.95 24.86
C LYS A 443 -18.27 19.99 25.39
N MET A 444 -17.49 20.47 26.34
CA MET A 444 -16.28 19.76 26.78
C MET A 444 -16.54 18.43 27.51
N ALA A 445 -17.71 18.26 28.13
CA ALA A 445 -18.06 16.98 28.77
C ALA A 445 -18.33 15.90 27.72
N GLU A 446 -19.10 16.23 26.69
CA GLU A 446 -19.40 15.38 25.56
C GLU A 446 -18.12 15.03 24.78
N ALA A 447 -17.29 16.01 24.49
CA ALA A 447 -16.01 15.81 23.81
C ALA A 447 -15.10 14.81 24.55
N ARG A 448 -15.03 14.90 25.90
CA ARG A 448 -14.27 13.92 26.70
C ARG A 448 -14.88 12.53 26.68
N GLN A 449 -16.20 12.43 26.70
CA GLN A 449 -16.90 11.14 26.59
C GLN A 449 -16.61 10.47 25.26
N GLU A 450 -16.72 11.21 24.14
CA GLU A 450 -16.43 10.70 22.80
C GLU A 450 -14.95 10.30 22.67
N ALA A 451 -14.02 11.09 23.17
CA ALA A 451 -12.60 10.73 23.17
C ALA A 451 -12.33 9.43 23.98
N GLN A 452 -13.04 9.22 25.09
CA GLN A 452 -12.92 7.98 25.87
C GLN A 452 -13.53 6.78 25.12
N GLN A 453 -14.61 6.96 24.38
CA GLN A 453 -15.19 5.92 23.52
C GLN A 453 -14.23 5.58 22.36
N ALA A 454 -13.56 6.58 21.76
CA ALA A 454 -12.52 6.32 20.78
C ALA A 454 -11.38 5.47 21.34
N LEU A 455 -10.97 5.70 22.59
CA LEU A 455 -9.94 4.90 23.25
C LEU A 455 -10.36 3.43 23.45
N SER A 456 -11.63 3.16 23.76
CA SER A 456 -12.11 1.78 23.92
C SER A 456 -12.07 0.97 22.62
N SER A 457 -12.15 1.61 21.45
CA SER A 457 -11.98 0.91 20.17
C SER A 457 -10.58 0.31 19.99
N PHE A 458 -9.54 0.95 20.52
CA PHE A 458 -8.18 0.41 20.47
C PHE A 458 -8.01 -0.87 21.32
N ASP A 459 -8.72 -0.98 22.42
CA ASP A 459 -8.69 -2.19 23.25
C ASP A 459 -9.35 -3.37 22.52
N GLU A 460 -10.40 -3.10 21.73
CA GLU A 460 -11.02 -4.13 20.85
C GLU A 460 -10.10 -4.53 19.70
N ILE A 461 -9.46 -3.58 19.04
CA ILE A 461 -8.47 -3.86 17.98
C ILE A 461 -7.36 -4.74 18.54
N GLN A 462 -6.78 -4.38 19.70
CA GLN A 462 -5.70 -5.14 20.33
C GLN A 462 -6.13 -6.56 20.69
N ARG A 463 -7.37 -6.75 21.15
CA ARG A 463 -7.91 -8.09 21.43
C ARG A 463 -8.02 -8.93 20.16
N ALA A 464 -8.51 -8.34 19.07
CA ALA A 464 -8.64 -9.01 17.78
C ALA A 464 -7.26 -9.38 17.19
N GLU A 465 -6.30 -8.46 17.24
CA GLU A 465 -4.91 -8.70 16.85
C GLU A 465 -4.28 -9.84 17.66
N SER A 466 -4.41 -9.80 18.98
CA SER A 466 -3.86 -10.83 19.86
C SER A 466 -4.48 -12.21 19.60
N ALA A 467 -5.79 -12.27 19.33
CA ALA A 467 -6.49 -13.52 19.00
C ALA A 467 -6.09 -14.07 17.62
N ALA A 468 -5.69 -13.19 16.70
CA ALA A 468 -5.23 -13.55 15.35
C ALA A 468 -3.77 -14.03 15.31
N GLU A 469 -3.00 -13.79 16.36
CA GLU A 469 -1.61 -14.20 16.45
C GLU A 469 -1.47 -15.65 16.92
N TYR A 470 -1.16 -16.56 15.98
CA TYR A 470 -0.98 -17.98 16.27
C TYR A 470 0.22 -18.56 15.52
N GLY A 471 0.82 -19.59 16.06
CA GLY A 471 1.94 -20.29 15.43
C GLY A 471 3.08 -19.36 15.05
N LYS A 472 3.50 -19.41 13.81
CA LYS A 472 4.56 -18.55 13.27
C LYS A 472 4.16 -17.07 13.14
N TRP A 473 2.87 -16.73 13.25
CA TRP A 473 2.36 -15.37 13.18
C TRP A 473 2.32 -14.65 14.54
N LYS A 474 2.87 -15.26 15.59
CA LYS A 474 3.01 -14.62 16.88
C LYS A 474 3.79 -13.31 16.78
N ASN A 475 3.28 -12.27 17.42
CA ASN A 475 3.83 -10.91 17.39
C ASN A 475 3.89 -10.26 15.98
N TRP A 476 3.05 -10.70 15.06
CA TRP A 476 3.06 -10.15 13.70
C TRP A 476 2.66 -8.67 13.68
N TYR A 477 1.62 -8.28 14.43
CA TYR A 477 1.11 -6.90 14.45
C TYR A 477 2.08 -5.88 15.06
N ARG A 478 3.10 -6.30 15.80
CA ARG A 478 4.14 -5.37 16.29
C ARG A 478 4.92 -4.67 15.18
N GLY A 479 4.87 -5.19 13.96
CA GLY A 479 5.50 -4.62 12.77
C GLY A 479 4.62 -3.60 12.05
N ASP A 480 3.45 -3.29 12.57
CA ASP A 480 2.57 -2.27 12.00
C ASP A 480 3.16 -0.87 12.17
N TRP A 481 3.75 -0.37 11.11
CA TRP A 481 4.35 0.97 11.08
C TRP A 481 3.58 1.95 10.19
N LEU A 482 2.78 1.46 9.23
CA LEU A 482 1.99 2.31 8.32
C LEU A 482 0.62 2.66 8.91
N THR A 483 -0.20 1.67 9.27
CA THR A 483 -1.46 1.92 9.96
C THR A 483 -1.18 2.55 11.32
N ASN A 484 -0.19 1.99 12.01
CA ASN A 484 0.35 2.47 13.27
C ASN A 484 -0.76 2.76 14.30
N VAL A 485 -1.48 1.69 14.61
CA VAL A 485 -2.64 1.71 15.54
C VAL A 485 -2.24 2.30 16.89
N TYR A 486 -1.09 1.89 17.43
CA TYR A 486 -0.60 2.35 18.73
C TYR A 486 -0.30 3.84 18.76
N ARG A 487 0.31 4.38 17.71
CA ARG A 487 0.55 5.82 17.59
C ARG A 487 -0.75 6.61 17.56
N THR A 488 -1.74 6.13 16.84
CA THR A 488 -3.07 6.77 16.81
C THR A 488 -3.68 6.76 18.20
N ARG A 489 -3.60 5.64 18.93
CA ARG A 489 -4.04 5.54 20.32
C ARG A 489 -3.37 6.59 21.22
N ASP A 490 -2.04 6.72 21.12
CA ASP A 490 -1.29 7.68 21.94
C ASP A 490 -1.68 9.13 21.66
N ILE A 491 -1.96 9.46 20.38
CA ILE A 491 -2.45 10.79 20.00
C ILE A 491 -3.86 11.03 20.54
N VAL A 492 -4.77 10.05 20.42
CA VAL A 492 -6.13 10.14 20.98
C VAL A 492 -6.08 10.27 22.51
N GLN A 493 -5.20 9.52 23.18
CA GLN A 493 -4.99 9.64 24.63
C GLN A 493 -4.47 11.03 25.03
N THR A 494 -3.56 11.57 24.25
CA THR A 494 -3.03 12.93 24.49
C THR A 494 -4.13 13.98 24.29
N PHE A 495 -4.95 13.82 23.24
CA PHE A 495 -6.11 14.68 23.00
C PHE A 495 -7.13 14.61 24.14
N ALA A 496 -7.47 13.41 24.63
CA ALA A 496 -8.37 13.25 25.78
C ALA A 496 -7.86 13.98 27.05
N LYS A 497 -6.54 13.96 27.27
CA LYS A 497 -5.91 14.75 28.34
C LYS A 497 -5.97 16.25 28.05
N PHE A 498 -5.69 16.67 26.82
CA PHE A 498 -5.75 18.06 26.37
C PHE A 498 -7.12 18.69 26.58
N LEU A 499 -8.21 17.94 26.38
CA LEU A 499 -9.58 18.39 26.64
C LEU A 499 -9.84 18.73 28.12
N SER A 500 -9.04 18.20 29.05
CA SER A 500 -9.13 18.44 30.48
C SER A 500 -8.06 19.38 31.00
N ASP A 501 -6.90 19.37 30.37
CA ASP A 501 -5.75 20.21 30.70
C ASP A 501 -5.14 20.76 29.39
N PRO A 502 -5.47 22.00 29.02
CA PRO A 502 -4.98 22.64 27.81
C PRO A 502 -3.45 22.83 27.75
N GLU A 503 -2.75 22.65 28.87
CA GLU A 503 -1.28 22.66 28.90
C GLU A 503 -0.66 21.33 28.43
N THR A 504 -1.46 20.30 28.21
CA THR A 504 -1.00 19.02 27.65
C THR A 504 -0.36 19.23 26.27
N ARG A 505 0.77 18.60 26.03
CA ARG A 505 1.49 18.67 24.75
C ARG A 505 1.73 17.28 24.19
N LEU A 506 1.74 17.19 22.84
CA LEU A 506 2.20 16.01 22.13
C LEU A 506 3.71 15.87 22.29
N SER A 507 4.18 14.66 22.50
CA SER A 507 5.61 14.38 22.39
C SER A 507 6.03 14.47 20.91
N PRO A 508 7.25 14.94 20.59
CA PRO A 508 7.70 15.07 19.21
C PRO A 508 7.48 13.83 18.34
N PRO A 509 7.75 12.59 18.78
CA PRO A 509 7.51 11.40 17.96
C PRO A 509 6.05 11.18 17.54
N LEU A 510 5.08 11.74 18.27
CA LEU A 510 3.66 11.62 17.94
C LEU A 510 3.20 12.62 16.88
N ILE A 511 4.00 13.66 16.63
CA ILE A 511 3.66 14.70 15.66
C ILE A 511 3.83 14.21 14.22
N TRP A 512 4.68 13.20 13.97
CA TRP A 512 4.95 12.70 12.63
C TRP A 512 3.94 11.66 12.18
N ASP A 513 3.57 11.73 10.91
CA ASP A 513 2.75 10.69 10.31
C ASP A 513 3.59 9.48 9.89
N GLY A 514 2.94 8.37 9.47
CA GLY A 514 3.56 7.08 9.22
C GLY A 514 4.83 7.15 8.37
N TRP A 515 4.79 7.75 7.17
CA TRP A 515 5.98 7.91 6.33
C TRP A 515 7.01 8.85 6.93
N GLU A 516 6.58 9.93 7.55
CA GLU A 516 7.49 10.87 8.21
C GLU A 516 8.13 10.26 9.45
N ALA A 517 7.36 9.51 10.24
CA ALA A 517 7.91 8.76 11.35
C ALA A 517 8.93 7.71 10.88
N TYR A 518 8.62 7.01 9.77
CA TYR A 518 9.54 6.07 9.16
C TYR A 518 10.81 6.76 8.68
N TYR A 519 10.70 7.85 7.91
CA TYR A 519 11.87 8.62 7.47
C TYR A 519 12.71 9.15 8.63
N HIS A 520 12.06 9.56 9.72
CA HIS A 520 12.73 10.03 10.91
C HIS A 520 13.53 8.92 11.59
N ILE A 521 12.89 7.79 11.84
CA ILE A 521 13.53 6.62 12.43
C ILE A 521 14.70 6.17 11.56
N MET A 522 14.52 6.19 10.24
CA MET A 522 15.51 5.66 9.31
C MET A 522 16.66 6.61 9.00
N HIS A 523 16.43 7.93 9.08
CA HIS A 523 17.38 8.93 8.60
C HIS A 523 17.98 9.81 9.68
N TYR A 524 17.34 9.90 10.85
CA TYR A 524 17.72 10.85 11.90
C TYR A 524 18.10 10.21 13.24
N GLU A 525 17.69 9.02 13.54
CA GLU A 525 18.11 8.31 14.73
C GLU A 525 19.43 7.56 14.53
N GLY A 526 20.34 8.09 13.69
CA GLY A 526 21.68 7.56 13.44
C GLY A 526 21.66 6.10 12.99
N ASP A 527 22.74 5.57 12.52
CA ASP A 527 23.06 4.18 12.17
C ASP A 527 21.97 3.13 11.88
N ARG A 528 20.70 3.39 12.20
CA ARG A 528 19.61 2.49 11.82
C ARG A 528 19.32 2.51 10.31
N SER A 529 19.74 3.57 9.61
CA SER A 529 19.75 3.56 8.14
C SER A 529 20.76 2.54 7.56
N ALA A 530 21.76 2.16 8.34
CA ALA A 530 22.70 1.08 7.99
C ALA A 530 22.10 -0.32 8.22
N ASP A 531 21.10 -0.43 9.12
CA ASP A 531 20.46 -1.70 9.45
C ASP A 531 19.30 -2.05 8.49
N VAL A 532 18.93 -1.14 7.58
CA VAL A 532 17.79 -1.31 6.65
C VAL A 532 18.25 -1.27 5.19
N ASN A 533 19.51 -1.01 4.95
CA ASN A 533 20.14 -1.04 3.61
C ASN A 533 20.81 -2.38 3.33
#